data_2b4758495074ffae2d23b06f3ea8baa3
#
_entry.id   2b4758495074ffae2d23b06f3ea8baa3
#
_cell.length_a   1.000
_cell.length_b   1.000
_cell.length_c   1.000
_cell.angle_alpha   90.00
_cell.angle_beta   90.00
_cell.angle_gamma   90.00
#
_symmetry.space_group_name_H-M   'P 1'
#
loop_
_entity.id
_entity.type
_entity.pdbx_description
1 polymer ?
#
loop_
_entity_poly.entity_id
_entity_poly.type
_entity_poly.pdbx_seq_one_letter_code
_entity_poly.pdbx_strand_id
1 'polypeptide(L)'
;MKKLLTVVSILCVLPFSTSALAQVRASQPLPDGPGKALVENVCSSCHSVATITRAVGYSTAQQWHDLFSTMIELPSAQANTISTYLAEHFPEDTTRRPNLIAGDVEIDIIEWTAPTLGQRVRDPIEAPDGSIWWTGMWASLTGRLDPETGVMEEYRLPPTSRPHTILPDDDGNIWYTGNSNASIGKLDPISGEVTEYKTQARDPHSATFHPNGNLYFTAQGAAMLGRLNPTTGELKEIETEPRPYGIK
;
A
#
# COMPACT_ATOMS: atom_id res chain seq x y z
N MET A 1 -42.14 -26.38 -63.68
CA MET A 1 -41.55 -25.10 -63.16
C MET A 1 -40.99 -25.33 -61.76
N LYS A 2 -39.69 -25.60 -61.62
CA LYS A 2 -39.02 -25.85 -60.35
C LYS A 2 -38.52 -24.50 -59.82
N LYS A 3 -39.00 -24.09 -58.62
CA LYS A 3 -38.50 -22.90 -57.93
C LYS A 3 -37.25 -23.29 -57.12
N LEU A 4 -36.15 -22.62 -57.47
CA LEU A 4 -34.87 -22.74 -56.77
C LEU A 4 -34.90 -21.78 -55.56
N LEU A 5 -34.84 -22.33 -54.32
CA LEU A 5 -34.68 -21.54 -53.10
C LEU A 5 -33.19 -21.33 -52.87
N THR A 6 -32.75 -20.09 -52.95
CA THR A 6 -31.39 -19.68 -52.60
C THR A 6 -31.35 -19.39 -51.10
N VAL A 7 -30.63 -20.22 -50.35
CA VAL A 7 -30.36 -20.01 -48.94
C VAL A 7 -29.14 -19.11 -48.83
N VAL A 8 -29.34 -17.86 -48.35
CA VAL A 8 -28.27 -16.92 -48.02
C VAL A 8 -27.85 -17.19 -46.57
N SER A 9 -26.70 -17.83 -46.38
CA SER A 9 -26.09 -17.97 -45.07
C SER A 9 -25.41 -16.66 -44.67
N ILE A 10 -25.98 -15.91 -43.70
CA ILE A 10 -25.37 -14.76 -43.09
C ILE A 10 -24.36 -15.27 -42.04
N LEU A 11 -23.07 -15.15 -42.33
CA LEU A 11 -21.99 -15.42 -41.40
C LEU A 11 -21.93 -14.22 -40.40
N CYS A 12 -22.47 -14.42 -39.20
CA CYS A 12 -22.32 -13.47 -38.11
C CYS A 12 -20.88 -13.55 -37.58
N VAL A 13 -20.01 -12.65 -38.02
CA VAL A 13 -18.68 -12.46 -37.43
C VAL A 13 -18.86 -11.70 -36.14
N LEU A 14 -18.84 -12.39 -35.03
CA LEU A 14 -18.76 -11.77 -33.71
C LEU A 14 -17.37 -11.15 -33.55
N PRO A 15 -17.24 -9.89 -33.13
CA PRO A 15 -15.95 -9.32 -32.79
C PRO A 15 -15.41 -10.04 -31.54
N PHE A 16 -14.30 -10.75 -31.69
CA PHE A 16 -13.51 -11.20 -30.55
C PHE A 16 -13.05 -9.97 -29.78
N SER A 17 -13.71 -9.70 -28.66
CA SER A 17 -13.17 -8.78 -27.65
C SER A 17 -11.87 -9.38 -27.12
N THR A 18 -10.75 -8.88 -27.60
CA THR A 18 -9.46 -9.16 -26.97
C THR A 18 -9.49 -8.55 -25.57
N SER A 19 -9.77 -9.38 -24.59
CA SER A 19 -9.53 -9.02 -23.19
C SER A 19 -8.07 -8.61 -23.09
N ALA A 20 -7.82 -7.33 -22.85
CA ALA A 20 -6.52 -6.83 -22.51
C ALA A 20 -6.15 -7.49 -21.16
N LEU A 21 -5.46 -8.61 -21.22
CA LEU A 21 -4.76 -9.17 -20.08
C LEU A 21 -3.83 -8.06 -19.59
N ALA A 22 -4.07 -7.55 -18.39
CA ALA A 22 -3.14 -6.66 -17.73
C ALA A 22 -1.79 -7.39 -17.70
N GLN A 23 -0.91 -7.03 -18.62
CA GLN A 23 0.45 -7.53 -18.63
C GLN A 23 1.06 -7.06 -17.30
N VAL A 24 1.28 -8.01 -16.40
CA VAL A 24 2.21 -7.83 -15.29
C VAL A 24 3.52 -7.41 -15.96
N ARG A 25 3.84 -6.11 -15.88
CA ARG A 25 5.11 -5.60 -16.40
C ARG A 25 6.19 -6.39 -15.68
N ALA A 26 6.88 -7.25 -16.41
CA ALA A 26 8.09 -7.87 -15.93
C ALA A 26 8.99 -6.75 -15.40
N SER A 27 9.56 -6.93 -14.21
CA SER A 27 10.47 -5.95 -13.63
C SER A 27 11.60 -5.70 -14.64
N GLN A 28 11.74 -4.46 -15.09
CA GLN A 28 12.85 -4.08 -15.95
C GLN A 28 14.14 -4.39 -15.20
N PRO A 29 15.14 -5.03 -15.84
CA PRO A 29 16.43 -5.24 -15.20
C PRO A 29 17.03 -3.87 -14.85
N LEU A 30 17.79 -3.84 -13.75
CA LEU A 30 18.52 -2.63 -13.38
C LEU A 30 19.53 -2.26 -14.47
N PRO A 31 19.74 -0.96 -14.76
CA PRO A 31 20.75 -0.50 -15.70
C PRO A 31 22.16 -1.02 -15.35
N ASP A 32 22.98 -1.28 -16.36
CA ASP A 32 24.36 -1.69 -16.11
C ASP A 32 25.19 -0.50 -15.62
N GLY A 33 26.02 -0.75 -14.61
CA GLY A 33 26.90 0.28 -14.05
C GLY A 33 27.53 -0.12 -12.72
N PRO A 34 28.51 0.67 -12.28
CA PRO A 34 29.13 0.47 -10.96
C PRO A 34 28.08 0.57 -9.85
N GLY A 35 27.88 -0.48 -9.07
CA GLY A 35 26.88 -0.53 -8.00
C GLY A 35 25.67 -1.41 -8.29
N LYS A 36 25.38 -1.78 -9.55
CA LYS A 36 24.25 -2.65 -9.90
C LYS A 36 24.19 -3.91 -9.05
N ALA A 37 25.27 -4.69 -9.05
CA ALA A 37 25.34 -5.95 -8.31
C ALA A 37 25.14 -5.74 -6.79
N LEU A 38 25.62 -4.62 -6.26
CA LEU A 38 25.46 -4.28 -4.85
C LEU A 38 23.99 -3.93 -4.54
N VAL A 39 23.34 -3.15 -5.39
CA VAL A 39 21.90 -2.84 -5.28
C VAL A 39 21.06 -4.12 -5.39
N GLU A 40 21.34 -4.97 -6.37
CA GLU A 40 20.63 -6.24 -6.52
C GLU A 40 20.79 -7.11 -5.27
N ASN A 41 21.99 -7.27 -4.74
CA ASN A 41 22.23 -8.13 -3.58
C ASN A 41 21.66 -7.57 -2.26
N VAL A 42 21.81 -6.28 -2.02
CA VAL A 42 21.38 -5.65 -0.77
C VAL A 42 19.86 -5.44 -0.77
N CYS A 43 19.32 -4.80 -1.80
CA CYS A 43 17.90 -4.42 -1.80
C CYS A 43 16.95 -5.62 -2.02
N SER A 44 17.39 -6.67 -2.74
CA SER A 44 16.56 -7.86 -2.96
C SER A 44 16.39 -8.74 -1.73
N SER A 45 17.18 -8.52 -0.68
CA SER A 45 17.07 -9.31 0.57
C SER A 45 15.74 -9.10 1.30
N CYS A 46 15.07 -7.96 1.09
CA CYS A 46 13.83 -7.62 1.79
C CYS A 46 12.63 -7.44 0.86
N HIS A 47 12.85 -6.99 -0.39
CA HIS A 47 11.77 -6.72 -1.35
C HIS A 47 12.29 -6.81 -2.79
N SER A 48 11.38 -6.82 -3.75
CA SER A 48 11.76 -6.81 -5.18
C SER A 48 12.46 -5.52 -5.58
N VAL A 49 13.55 -5.62 -6.35
CA VAL A 49 14.23 -4.46 -6.97
C VAL A 49 13.30 -3.63 -7.86
N ALA A 50 12.19 -4.20 -8.33
CA ALA A 50 11.16 -3.44 -9.04
C ALA A 50 10.56 -2.29 -8.21
N THR A 51 10.71 -2.31 -6.90
CA THR A 51 10.32 -1.21 -6.02
C THR A 51 11.16 0.04 -6.27
N ILE A 52 12.44 -0.13 -6.54
CA ILE A 52 13.37 0.97 -6.85
C ILE A 52 12.93 1.72 -8.11
N THR A 53 12.55 0.99 -9.16
CA THR A 53 12.10 1.59 -10.44
C THR A 53 10.77 2.34 -10.34
N ARG A 54 10.08 2.23 -9.20
CA ARG A 54 8.82 2.92 -8.91
C ARG A 54 8.99 4.06 -7.90
N ALA A 55 10.17 4.17 -7.28
CA ALA A 55 10.43 5.25 -6.35
C ALA A 55 10.49 6.59 -7.11
N VAL A 56 9.87 7.61 -6.55
CA VAL A 56 9.81 8.98 -7.09
C VAL A 56 10.20 9.97 -6.01
N GLY A 57 10.64 11.17 -6.39
CA GLY A 57 11.00 12.21 -5.44
C GLY A 57 12.46 12.17 -4.98
N TYR A 58 13.29 11.27 -5.51
CA TYR A 58 14.69 11.10 -5.12
C TYR A 58 15.59 11.31 -6.34
N SER A 59 16.37 12.40 -6.37
CA SER A 59 17.24 12.75 -7.50
C SER A 59 18.72 12.80 -7.13
N THR A 60 19.04 12.98 -5.85
CA THR A 60 20.43 13.11 -5.39
C THR A 60 20.88 11.87 -4.62
N ALA A 61 22.19 11.63 -4.60
CA ALA A 61 22.77 10.54 -3.80
C ALA A 61 22.42 10.67 -2.31
N GLN A 62 22.33 11.90 -1.79
CA GLN A 62 21.95 12.13 -0.39
C GLN A 62 20.51 11.72 -0.13
N GLN A 63 19.55 12.08 -0.99
CA GLN A 63 18.14 11.69 -0.84
C GLN A 63 17.97 10.18 -0.89
N TRP A 64 18.67 9.50 -1.79
CA TRP A 64 18.67 8.04 -1.85
C TRP A 64 19.31 7.40 -0.61
N HIS A 65 20.41 7.98 -0.13
CA HIS A 65 21.06 7.54 1.11
C HIS A 65 20.11 7.67 2.31
N ASP A 66 19.45 8.83 2.46
CA ASP A 66 18.53 9.10 3.56
C ASP A 66 17.35 8.11 3.52
N LEU A 67 16.82 7.82 2.31
CA LEU A 67 15.75 6.85 2.14
C LEU A 67 16.16 5.45 2.64
N PHE A 68 17.23 4.86 2.09
CA PHE A 68 17.55 3.48 2.45
C PHE A 68 18.16 3.33 3.86
N SER A 69 18.72 4.40 4.41
CA SER A 69 19.19 4.40 5.82
C SER A 69 18.06 4.22 6.83
N THR A 70 16.82 4.51 6.45
CA THR A 70 15.65 4.18 7.27
C THR A 70 15.32 2.68 7.30
N MET A 71 15.86 1.90 6.34
CA MET A 71 15.58 0.47 6.15
C MET A 71 16.74 -0.41 6.59
N ILE A 72 17.97 0.02 6.31
CA ILE A 72 19.19 -0.75 6.57
C ILE A 72 20.38 0.18 6.81
N GLU A 73 21.20 -0.16 7.80
CA GLU A 73 22.49 0.48 8.02
C GLU A 73 23.58 -0.27 7.25
N LEU A 74 24.36 0.45 6.44
CA LEU A 74 25.42 -0.11 5.59
C LEU A 74 26.76 0.55 5.88
N PRO A 75 27.88 -0.16 5.66
CA PRO A 75 29.19 0.46 5.66
C PRO A 75 29.25 1.62 4.66
N SER A 76 29.87 2.74 5.03
CA SER A 76 29.86 3.99 4.26
C SER A 76 30.28 3.82 2.79
N ALA A 77 31.23 2.93 2.49
CA ALA A 77 31.65 2.68 1.11
C ALA A 77 30.53 2.04 0.27
N GLN A 78 29.77 1.11 0.86
CA GLN A 78 28.65 0.47 0.18
C GLN A 78 27.47 1.44 0.04
N ALA A 79 27.16 2.18 1.10
CA ALA A 79 26.12 3.20 1.09
C ALA A 79 26.36 4.25 0.00
N ASN A 80 27.58 4.76 -0.11
CA ASN A 80 27.96 5.71 -1.15
C ASN A 80 27.85 5.13 -2.57
N THR A 81 28.26 3.87 -2.76
CA THR A 81 28.15 3.22 -4.08
C THR A 81 26.70 3.04 -4.49
N ILE A 82 25.84 2.58 -3.57
CA ILE A 82 24.40 2.40 -3.81
C ILE A 82 23.73 3.75 -4.11
N SER A 83 23.94 4.75 -3.27
CA SER A 83 23.28 6.06 -3.42
C SER A 83 23.70 6.77 -4.71
N THR A 84 24.99 6.66 -5.11
CA THR A 84 25.48 7.23 -6.37
C THR A 84 24.85 6.53 -7.56
N TYR A 85 24.82 5.19 -7.56
CA TYR A 85 24.18 4.41 -8.62
C TYR A 85 22.70 4.74 -8.77
N LEU A 86 21.95 4.83 -7.66
CA LEU A 86 20.53 5.14 -7.69
C LEU A 86 20.26 6.56 -8.19
N ALA A 87 21.06 7.54 -7.79
CA ALA A 87 20.93 8.93 -8.26
C ALA A 87 21.23 9.07 -9.76
N GLU A 88 22.18 8.28 -10.27
CA GLU A 88 22.55 8.30 -11.71
C GLU A 88 21.49 7.66 -12.59
N HIS A 89 20.92 6.54 -12.15
CA HIS A 89 20.04 5.73 -13.00
C HIS A 89 18.54 5.94 -12.74
N PHE A 90 18.17 6.50 -11.60
CA PHE A 90 16.77 6.72 -11.20
C PHE A 90 16.53 8.15 -10.66
N PRO A 91 16.94 9.19 -11.43
CA PRO A 91 16.59 10.56 -11.07
C PRO A 91 15.07 10.74 -11.18
N GLU A 92 14.54 11.69 -10.43
CA GLU A 92 13.14 12.07 -10.54
C GLU A 92 12.79 12.50 -11.97
N ASP A 93 11.69 11.95 -12.50
CA ASP A 93 11.15 12.38 -13.79
C ASP A 93 10.36 13.68 -13.61
N THR A 94 11.05 14.80 -13.77
CA THR A 94 10.46 16.14 -13.71
C THR A 94 9.65 16.52 -14.94
N THR A 95 9.63 15.67 -15.97
CA THR A 95 8.84 15.90 -17.20
C THR A 95 7.36 15.56 -17.02
N ARG A 96 7.03 14.82 -15.97
CA ARG A 96 5.66 14.43 -15.63
C ARG A 96 4.87 15.66 -15.18
N ARG A 97 4.10 16.23 -16.09
CA ARG A 97 3.22 17.35 -15.79
C ARG A 97 1.85 16.84 -15.35
N PRO A 98 1.24 17.45 -14.32
CA PRO A 98 -0.14 17.12 -13.98
C PRO A 98 -1.07 17.49 -15.13
N ASN A 99 -2.10 16.68 -15.35
CA ASN A 99 -3.20 17.06 -16.24
C ASN A 99 -3.97 18.20 -15.56
N LEU A 100 -3.88 19.40 -16.16
CA LEU A 100 -4.66 20.53 -15.69
C LEU A 100 -6.08 20.41 -16.25
N ILE A 101 -7.05 20.27 -15.36
CA ILE A 101 -8.48 20.36 -15.71
C ILE A 101 -8.86 21.81 -15.49
N ALA A 102 -9.25 22.49 -16.57
CA ALA A 102 -9.73 23.86 -16.46
C ALA A 102 -11.09 23.89 -15.72
N GLY A 103 -11.24 24.78 -14.77
CA GLY A 103 -12.44 24.97 -13.96
C GLY A 103 -12.33 26.20 -13.09
N ASP A 104 -13.45 26.59 -12.51
CA ASP A 104 -13.57 27.79 -11.65
C ASP A 104 -13.32 27.46 -10.16
N VAL A 105 -12.81 26.25 -9.86
CA VAL A 105 -12.53 25.83 -8.49
C VAL A 105 -11.14 26.31 -8.08
N GLU A 106 -11.09 27.16 -7.07
CA GLU A 106 -9.86 27.51 -6.37
C GLU A 106 -9.51 26.38 -5.40
N ILE A 107 -8.29 25.85 -5.48
CA ILE A 107 -7.84 24.71 -4.69
C ILE A 107 -6.55 25.11 -3.98
N ASP A 108 -6.57 25.04 -2.65
CA ASP A 108 -5.39 25.10 -1.82
C ASP A 108 -4.90 23.66 -1.52
N ILE A 109 -3.63 23.40 -1.77
CA ILE A 109 -3.01 22.11 -1.47
C ILE A 109 -1.95 22.32 -0.39
N ILE A 110 -2.10 21.61 0.72
CA ILE A 110 -1.12 21.56 1.79
C ILE A 110 -0.51 20.15 1.77
N GLU A 111 0.81 20.05 1.69
CA GLU A 111 1.53 18.79 1.66
C GLU A 111 2.38 18.62 2.92
N TRP A 112 2.34 17.43 3.49
CA TRP A 112 3.19 17.03 4.61
C TRP A 112 4.00 15.80 4.24
N THR A 113 5.28 15.82 4.60
CA THR A 113 6.16 14.66 4.42
C THR A 113 6.16 13.80 5.68
N ALA A 114 5.77 12.54 5.56
CA ALA A 114 5.81 11.61 6.68
C ALA A 114 7.24 11.43 7.21
N PRO A 115 7.44 11.38 8.56
CA PRO A 115 8.78 11.40 9.16
C PRO A 115 9.69 10.24 8.73
N THR A 116 9.16 9.01 8.73
CA THR A 116 9.91 7.85 8.23
C THR A 116 9.80 7.75 6.72
N LEU A 117 10.88 8.03 6.00
CA LEU A 117 10.91 7.94 4.54
C LEU A 117 10.74 6.50 4.05
N GLY A 118 10.11 6.35 2.88
CA GLY A 118 9.92 5.04 2.24
C GLY A 118 8.93 4.11 2.92
N GLN A 119 8.22 4.57 3.94
CA GLN A 119 7.26 3.76 4.70
C GLN A 119 6.04 3.29 3.88
N ARG A 120 5.81 3.84 2.69
CA ARG A 120 4.61 3.63 1.88
C ARG A 120 3.34 3.98 2.66
N VAL A 121 3.11 5.26 2.83
CA VAL A 121 1.89 5.82 3.43
C VAL A 121 0.65 5.31 2.68
N ARG A 122 -0.34 4.79 3.41
CA ARG A 122 -1.59 4.27 2.86
C ARG A 122 -2.78 4.60 3.74
N ASP A 123 -3.94 4.49 3.10
CA ASP A 123 -5.27 4.51 3.69
C ASP A 123 -5.45 5.58 4.80
N PRO A 124 -5.23 6.88 4.47
CA PRO A 124 -5.43 7.94 5.45
C PRO A 124 -6.92 8.01 5.85
N ILE A 125 -7.16 8.25 7.12
CA ILE A 125 -8.50 8.42 7.68
C ILE A 125 -8.49 9.53 8.72
N GLU A 126 -9.55 10.33 8.73
CA GLU A 126 -9.80 11.30 9.78
C GLU A 126 -10.41 10.61 11.01
N ALA A 127 -9.83 10.88 12.18
CA ALA A 127 -10.35 10.43 13.46
C ALA A 127 -11.37 11.43 14.02
N PRO A 128 -12.21 11.04 15.02
CA PRO A 128 -13.20 11.91 15.62
C PRO A 128 -12.64 13.22 16.22
N ASP A 129 -11.36 13.24 16.59
CA ASP A 129 -10.66 14.42 17.10
C ASP A 129 -10.11 15.35 15.99
N GLY A 130 -10.37 15.04 14.71
CA GLY A 130 -9.88 15.79 13.55
C GLY A 130 -8.45 15.46 13.14
N SER A 131 -7.75 14.60 13.86
CA SER A 131 -6.42 14.14 13.44
C SER A 131 -6.51 13.18 12.26
N ILE A 132 -5.47 13.16 11.42
CA ILE A 132 -5.39 12.26 10.28
C ILE A 132 -4.44 11.12 10.62
N TRP A 133 -4.95 9.90 10.56
CA TRP A 133 -4.16 8.70 10.77
C TRP A 133 -3.84 8.02 9.44
N TRP A 134 -2.66 7.39 9.35
CA TRP A 134 -2.25 6.63 8.17
C TRP A 134 -1.49 5.37 8.57
N THR A 135 -1.38 4.42 7.63
CA THR A 135 -0.49 3.26 7.78
C THR A 135 0.81 3.49 7.04
N GLY A 136 1.94 3.16 7.67
CA GLY A 136 3.27 3.06 7.06
C GLY A 136 3.58 1.61 6.77
N MET A 137 3.01 1.08 5.67
CA MET A 137 2.94 -0.34 5.39
C MET A 137 4.30 -1.04 5.39
N TRP A 138 5.31 -0.46 4.76
CA TRP A 138 6.62 -1.10 4.66
C TRP A 138 7.48 -0.94 5.90
N ALA A 139 7.18 0.03 6.73
CA ALA A 139 7.89 0.26 7.98
C ALA A 139 7.23 -0.41 9.20
N SER A 140 6.09 -1.10 9.02
CA SER A 140 5.29 -1.67 10.11
C SER A 140 5.03 -0.63 11.21
N LEU A 141 4.45 0.49 10.83
CA LEU A 141 4.06 1.57 11.73
C LEU A 141 2.71 2.17 11.33
N THR A 142 2.16 2.97 12.19
CA THR A 142 1.08 3.92 11.90
C THR A 142 1.51 5.31 12.33
N GLY A 143 0.94 6.33 11.70
CA GLY A 143 1.22 7.70 12.06
C GLY A 143 -0.04 8.51 12.25
N ARG A 144 0.09 9.60 12.99
CA ARG A 144 -0.91 10.61 13.29
C ARG A 144 -0.40 11.97 12.88
N LEU A 145 -1.22 12.72 12.16
CA LEU A 145 -1.00 14.12 11.81
C LEU A 145 -2.06 14.97 12.50
N ASP A 146 -1.64 16.01 13.15
CA ASP A 146 -2.49 17.13 13.48
C ASP A 146 -2.49 18.10 12.27
N PRO A 147 -3.58 18.24 11.52
CA PRO A 147 -3.59 19.05 10.31
C PRO A 147 -3.56 20.55 10.56
N GLU A 148 -3.86 21.01 11.80
CA GLU A 148 -3.81 22.42 12.15
C GLU A 148 -2.37 22.88 12.43
N THR A 149 -1.58 22.01 13.08
CA THR A 149 -0.21 22.34 13.49
C THR A 149 0.86 21.74 12.60
N GLY A 150 0.51 20.71 11.82
CA GLY A 150 1.44 19.91 11.02
C GLY A 150 2.30 18.97 11.86
N VAL A 151 2.03 18.84 13.15
CA VAL A 151 2.76 17.92 14.05
C VAL A 151 2.40 16.48 13.70
N MET A 152 3.44 15.65 13.58
CA MET A 152 3.30 14.22 13.28
C MET A 152 3.92 13.36 14.37
N GLU A 153 3.25 12.25 14.66
CA GLU A 153 3.71 11.21 15.57
C GLU A 153 3.66 9.86 14.86
N GLU A 154 4.60 8.99 15.15
CA GLU A 154 4.64 7.63 14.57
C GLU A 154 4.71 6.58 15.67
N TYR A 155 3.91 5.52 15.53
CA TYR A 155 3.77 4.42 16.46
C TYR A 155 4.24 3.14 15.79
N ARG A 156 5.23 2.48 16.37
CA ARG A 156 5.73 1.22 15.88
C ARG A 156 4.75 0.11 16.19
N LEU A 157 4.46 -0.69 15.18
CA LEU A 157 3.63 -1.89 15.27
C LEU A 157 4.52 -3.13 15.33
N PRO A 158 3.98 -4.31 15.69
CA PRO A 158 4.74 -5.54 15.67
C PRO A 158 5.47 -5.75 14.33
N PRO A 159 6.70 -6.24 14.34
CA PRO A 159 7.49 -6.50 13.15
C PRO A 159 6.69 -7.33 12.13
N THR A 160 6.83 -7.04 10.85
CA THR A 160 6.14 -7.72 9.75
C THR A 160 4.62 -7.53 9.69
N SER A 161 4.00 -6.73 10.54
CA SER A 161 2.56 -6.46 10.44
C SER A 161 2.17 -5.87 9.08
N ARG A 162 3.00 -4.98 8.53
CA ARG A 162 2.77 -4.30 7.25
C ARG A 162 1.32 -3.83 7.12
N PRO A 163 0.87 -2.90 7.97
CA PRO A 163 -0.51 -2.52 8.08
C PRO A 163 -1.03 -1.97 6.75
N HIS A 164 -2.28 -2.34 6.40
CA HIS A 164 -2.90 -1.86 5.17
C HIS A 164 -3.99 -0.82 5.46
N THR A 165 -5.06 -1.21 6.10
CA THR A 165 -6.15 -0.30 6.50
C THR A 165 -6.03 0.09 7.96
N ILE A 166 -6.48 1.29 8.28
CA ILE A 166 -6.49 1.86 9.63
C ILE A 166 -7.88 2.39 9.95
N LEU A 167 -8.32 2.23 11.19
CA LEU A 167 -9.64 2.65 11.67
C LEU A 167 -9.53 3.16 13.11
N PRO A 168 -9.81 4.43 13.40
CA PRO A 168 -10.05 4.90 14.76
C PRO A 168 -11.38 4.33 15.29
N ASP A 169 -11.42 3.98 16.58
CA ASP A 169 -12.68 3.71 17.27
C ASP A 169 -13.13 4.90 18.13
N ASP A 170 -14.34 4.81 18.68
CA ASP A 170 -14.91 5.90 19.49
C ASP A 170 -14.19 6.09 20.85
N ASP A 171 -13.42 5.10 21.29
CA ASP A 171 -12.60 5.15 22.50
C ASP A 171 -11.20 5.71 22.26
N GLY A 172 -10.87 6.06 21.02
CA GLY A 172 -9.58 6.63 20.60
C GLY A 172 -8.51 5.58 20.31
N ASN A 173 -8.83 4.28 20.30
CA ASN A 173 -7.89 3.26 19.87
C ASN A 173 -7.81 3.23 18.34
N ILE A 174 -6.70 2.73 17.86
CA ILE A 174 -6.41 2.64 16.42
C ILE A 174 -6.34 1.17 16.01
N TRP A 175 -7.30 0.77 15.21
CA TRP A 175 -7.35 -0.59 14.64
C TRP A 175 -6.67 -0.62 13.29
N TYR A 176 -6.03 -1.75 12.97
CA TYR A 176 -5.37 -1.92 11.67
C TYR A 176 -5.44 -3.37 11.18
N THR A 177 -5.36 -3.54 9.87
CA THR A 177 -5.19 -4.86 9.27
C THR A 177 -3.71 -5.17 9.11
N GLY A 178 -3.21 -6.19 9.79
CA GLY A 178 -1.84 -6.68 9.68
C GLY A 178 -1.68 -7.56 8.45
N ASN A 179 -1.52 -6.93 7.29
CA ASN A 179 -1.59 -7.57 5.96
C ASN A 179 -0.55 -8.67 5.73
N SER A 180 0.58 -8.64 6.42
CA SER A 180 1.64 -9.65 6.24
C SER A 180 1.85 -10.58 7.42
N ASN A 181 1.25 -10.31 8.56
CA ASN A 181 1.39 -11.15 9.76
C ASN A 181 0.08 -11.84 10.20
N ALA A 182 -0.93 -11.82 9.32
CA ALA A 182 -2.22 -12.47 9.54
C ALA A 182 -2.87 -12.02 10.86
N SER A 183 -3.11 -10.72 11.04
CA SER A 183 -3.73 -10.19 12.25
C SER A 183 -4.67 -9.02 11.98
N ILE A 184 -5.61 -8.82 12.89
CA ILE A 184 -6.26 -7.53 13.12
C ILE A 184 -5.62 -6.98 14.40
N GLY A 185 -5.01 -5.81 14.32
CA GLY A 185 -4.35 -5.19 15.47
C GLY A 185 -5.14 -4.02 16.02
N LYS A 186 -4.96 -3.77 17.32
CA LYS A 186 -5.49 -2.63 18.07
C LYS A 186 -4.33 -1.97 18.81
N LEU A 187 -4.08 -0.71 18.52
CA LEU A 187 -3.11 0.16 19.21
C LEU A 187 -3.88 1.08 20.15
N ASP A 188 -3.48 1.15 21.40
CA ASP A 188 -3.80 2.25 22.30
C ASP A 188 -2.70 3.33 22.12
N PRO A 189 -2.99 4.50 21.53
CA PRO A 189 -1.97 5.49 21.26
C PRO A 189 -1.47 6.22 22.51
N ILE A 190 -2.17 6.11 23.64
CA ILE A 190 -1.75 6.73 24.91
C ILE A 190 -0.69 5.88 25.60
N SER A 191 -0.91 4.58 25.70
CA SER A 191 0.03 3.64 26.32
C SER A 191 1.07 3.08 25.36
N GLY A 192 0.79 3.11 24.05
CA GLY A 192 1.58 2.45 23.02
C GLY A 192 1.38 0.93 22.96
N GLU A 193 0.44 0.39 23.74
CA GLU A 193 0.17 -1.05 23.80
C GLU A 193 -0.53 -1.52 22.53
N VAL A 194 -0.08 -2.66 21.98
CA VAL A 194 -0.68 -3.29 20.80
C VAL A 194 -1.22 -4.66 21.17
N THR A 195 -2.50 -4.86 20.87
CA THR A 195 -3.16 -6.17 20.95
C THR A 195 -3.39 -6.71 19.53
N GLU A 196 -3.03 -7.97 19.27
CA GLU A 196 -3.26 -8.61 17.98
C GLU A 196 -4.21 -9.80 18.08
N TYR A 197 -5.21 -9.84 17.20
CA TYR A 197 -6.14 -10.96 16.98
C TYR A 197 -5.71 -11.70 15.70
N LYS A 198 -5.21 -12.93 15.86
CA LYS A 198 -4.69 -13.72 14.73
C LYS A 198 -5.82 -14.24 13.85
N THR A 199 -5.68 -14.02 12.55
CA THR A 199 -6.60 -14.48 11.50
C THR A 199 -6.09 -15.77 10.87
N GLN A 200 -6.99 -16.58 10.30
CA GLN A 200 -6.61 -17.70 9.44
C GLN A 200 -6.20 -17.17 8.06
N ALA A 201 -6.88 -16.13 7.60
CA ALA A 201 -6.53 -15.43 6.37
C ALA A 201 -5.17 -14.75 6.50
N ARG A 202 -4.29 -14.96 5.53
CA ARG A 202 -2.90 -14.49 5.58
C ARG A 202 -2.74 -13.00 5.32
N ASP A 203 -3.72 -12.36 4.71
CA ASP A 203 -3.65 -11.01 4.17
C ASP A 203 -4.90 -10.18 4.46
N PRO A 204 -5.26 -9.94 5.74
CA PRO A 204 -6.31 -8.98 6.05
C PRO A 204 -6.03 -7.66 5.32
N HIS A 205 -7.01 -7.14 4.57
CA HIS A 205 -6.78 -6.04 3.65
C HIS A 205 -7.57 -4.79 4.03
N SER A 206 -8.86 -4.75 3.73
CA SER A 206 -9.74 -3.64 4.09
C SER A 206 -10.61 -4.01 5.29
N ALA A 207 -10.90 -3.05 6.14
CA ALA A 207 -11.75 -3.27 7.30
C ALA A 207 -12.71 -2.10 7.51
N THR A 208 -13.81 -2.36 8.22
CA THR A 208 -14.79 -1.35 8.63
C THR A 208 -15.50 -1.78 9.92
N PHE A 209 -15.88 -0.82 10.75
CA PHE A 209 -16.81 -1.06 11.82
C PHE A 209 -18.25 -1.05 11.32
N HIS A 210 -19.04 -2.00 11.79
CA HIS A 210 -20.48 -2.03 11.54
C HIS A 210 -21.23 -1.52 12.78
N PRO A 211 -22.42 -0.91 12.65
CA PRO A 211 -23.20 -0.42 13.81
C PRO A 211 -23.55 -1.47 14.87
N ASN A 212 -23.40 -2.76 14.56
CA ASN A 212 -23.56 -3.83 15.55
C ASN A 212 -22.33 -4.01 16.48
N GLY A 213 -21.33 -3.15 16.40
CA GLY A 213 -20.12 -3.18 17.21
C GLY A 213 -19.04 -4.15 16.74
N ASN A 214 -19.24 -4.90 15.67
CA ASN A 214 -18.21 -5.78 15.14
C ASN A 214 -17.36 -5.08 14.06
N LEU A 215 -16.10 -5.49 13.97
CA LEU A 215 -15.21 -5.14 12.87
C LEU A 215 -15.29 -6.22 11.80
N TYR A 216 -15.53 -5.82 10.57
CA TYR A 216 -15.51 -6.71 9.39
C TYR A 216 -14.30 -6.39 8.54
N PHE A 217 -13.69 -7.43 7.96
CA PHE A 217 -12.50 -7.27 7.12
C PHE A 217 -12.50 -8.21 5.94
N THR A 218 -11.83 -7.82 4.88
CA THR A 218 -11.58 -8.65 3.70
C THR A 218 -10.15 -9.18 3.73
N ALA A 219 -9.95 -10.37 3.15
CA ALA A 219 -8.63 -10.93 2.90
C ALA A 219 -8.57 -11.34 1.42
N GLN A 220 -7.99 -10.45 0.60
CA GLN A 220 -8.05 -10.55 -0.85
C GLN A 220 -7.35 -11.81 -1.40
N GLY A 221 -6.12 -12.05 -0.98
CA GLY A 221 -5.33 -13.19 -1.47
C GLY A 221 -5.82 -14.52 -0.95
N ALA A 222 -6.39 -14.52 0.26
CA ALA A 222 -6.99 -15.71 0.87
C ALA A 222 -8.44 -15.96 0.42
N ALA A 223 -9.09 -15.02 -0.29
CA ALA A 223 -10.50 -15.07 -0.68
C ALA A 223 -11.43 -15.29 0.52
N MET A 224 -11.28 -14.51 1.58
CA MET A 224 -12.05 -14.63 2.83
C MET A 224 -12.67 -13.29 3.24
N LEU A 225 -13.78 -13.40 3.94
CA LEU A 225 -14.40 -12.30 4.70
C LEU A 225 -14.37 -12.67 6.18
N GLY A 226 -13.88 -11.76 7.02
CA GLY A 226 -13.78 -11.97 8.46
C GLY A 226 -14.66 -11.01 9.25
N ARG A 227 -15.05 -11.45 10.45
CA ARG A 227 -15.71 -10.67 11.48
C ARG A 227 -14.98 -10.85 12.79
N LEU A 228 -14.58 -9.78 13.41
CA LEU A 228 -14.04 -9.75 14.78
C LEU A 228 -15.04 -9.03 15.67
N ASN A 229 -15.33 -9.63 16.83
CA ASN A 229 -15.99 -8.92 17.92
C ASN A 229 -14.91 -8.28 18.82
N PRO A 230 -14.79 -6.94 18.86
CA PRO A 230 -13.73 -6.26 19.61
C PRO A 230 -13.80 -6.48 21.12
N THR A 231 -14.98 -6.73 21.66
CA THR A 231 -15.21 -6.90 23.10
C THR A 231 -14.81 -8.29 23.58
N THR A 232 -15.14 -9.33 22.80
CA THR A 232 -14.90 -10.72 23.20
C THR A 232 -13.65 -11.33 22.56
N GLY A 233 -13.11 -10.72 21.50
CA GLY A 233 -12.04 -11.29 20.69
C GLY A 233 -12.52 -12.43 19.78
N GLU A 234 -13.83 -12.72 19.72
CA GLU A 234 -14.36 -13.77 18.84
C GLU A 234 -14.14 -13.39 17.38
N LEU A 235 -13.45 -14.27 16.65
CA LEU A 235 -13.15 -14.09 15.24
C LEU A 235 -13.81 -15.21 14.44
N LYS A 236 -14.50 -14.83 13.36
CA LYS A 236 -15.10 -15.74 12.37
C LYS A 236 -14.68 -15.35 10.99
N GLU A 237 -14.31 -16.33 10.18
CA GLU A 237 -13.91 -16.14 8.78
C GLU A 237 -14.68 -17.11 7.92
N ILE A 238 -15.10 -16.64 6.74
CA ILE A 238 -15.80 -17.42 5.72
C ILE A 238 -15.11 -17.24 4.38
N GLU A 239 -15.06 -18.31 3.60
CA GLU A 239 -14.59 -18.27 2.22
C GLU A 239 -15.55 -17.48 1.34
N THR A 240 -14.99 -16.79 0.35
CA THR A 240 -15.75 -15.98 -0.61
C THR A 240 -15.33 -16.28 -2.04
N GLU A 241 -16.28 -16.11 -2.97
CA GLU A 241 -16.01 -16.03 -4.40
C GLU A 241 -16.82 -14.86 -4.98
N PRO A 242 -16.20 -13.91 -5.66
CA PRO A 242 -14.79 -13.74 -5.96
C PRO A 242 -13.96 -13.20 -4.78
N ARG A 243 -12.66 -12.94 -5.00
CA ARG A 243 -11.76 -12.35 -4.00
C ARG A 243 -12.26 -10.99 -3.55
N PRO A 244 -12.59 -10.78 -2.27
CA PRO A 244 -13.06 -9.50 -1.77
C PRO A 244 -11.89 -8.51 -1.72
N TYR A 245 -12.12 -7.26 -2.13
CA TYR A 245 -11.08 -6.23 -2.08
C TYR A 245 -11.41 -5.17 -1.03
N GLY A 246 -12.40 -4.32 -1.29
CA GLY A 246 -12.83 -3.27 -0.38
C GLY A 246 -14.09 -3.64 0.38
N ILE A 247 -14.27 -3.07 1.58
CA ILE A 247 -15.49 -3.14 2.38
C ILE A 247 -15.76 -1.76 2.98
N LYS A 248 -17.04 -1.38 3.01
CA LYS A 248 -17.53 -0.12 3.62
C LYS A 248 -18.78 -0.39 4.44
#